data_50eb9fd6584fa88e0c6ca54137b46211
#
_entry.id   50eb9fd6584fa88e0c6ca54137b46211
#
_cell.length_a   1.000
_cell.length_b   1.000
_cell.length_c   1.000
_cell.angle_alpha   90.00
_cell.angle_beta   90.00
_cell.angle_gamma   90.00
#
_symmetry.space_group_name_H-M   'P 1'
#
loop_
_entity.id
_entity.type
_entity.pdbx_description
1 polymer ?
#
loop_
_entity_poly.entity_id
_entity_poly.type
_entity_poly.pdbx_seq_one_letter_code
_entity_poly.pdbx_strand_id
1 'polypeptide(L)'
;FDLYNWSENKTTRDAIIDFIAEENPDIICFQEYFDSDDDYFPVKKPLSEKIDASNVHEDFFFTKFNERMRFGLATYSRYPIVNKGNIYFSSSKRQGNYVIFSDILFNKDTIRVYNAHLASLHFSAEDYQFIDNEMTEGKKVKSGTLGIVRKIKHAFVQRAKQIQLLVDDIRNCPHPTVLCLDLNDTPLSYSYRKIAKLMNDSYLNSGKGIPNTYIGTFLHFRIDYIFHSDELKSHNFKTIKRKLSDHYPIRCDIALKEDK
;
A
#
# COMPACT_ATOMS: atom_id res chain seq x y z
N PHE A 1 -6.72 -4.27 -0.22
CA PHE A 1 -8.11 -4.71 -0.38
C PHE A 1 -8.59 -4.54 -1.83
N ASP A 2 -7.93 -5.03 -2.84
CA ASP A 2 -8.40 -4.95 -4.22
C ASP A 2 -9.84 -5.45 -4.32
N LEU A 3 -10.79 -4.52 -4.27
CA LEU A 3 -12.22 -4.70 -4.53
C LEU A 3 -12.75 -6.11 -4.19
N TYR A 4 -11.99 -6.86 -3.41
CA TYR A 4 -12.35 -8.11 -2.74
C TYR A 4 -12.80 -9.22 -3.70
N ASN A 5 -12.23 -9.28 -4.89
CA ASN A 5 -12.75 -10.17 -5.91
C ASN A 5 -14.27 -9.99 -6.08
N TRP A 6 -14.71 -9.03 -6.86
CA TRP A 6 -16.11 -8.56 -7.00
C TRP A 6 -17.19 -9.65 -7.09
N SER A 7 -16.86 -10.83 -7.60
CA SER A 7 -17.82 -11.94 -7.72
C SER A 7 -18.15 -12.61 -6.37
N GLU A 8 -17.22 -12.59 -5.42
CA GLU A 8 -17.35 -13.21 -4.08
C GLU A 8 -16.91 -12.25 -2.96
N ASN A 9 -17.20 -10.97 -3.13
CA ASN A 9 -16.65 -9.88 -2.33
C ASN A 9 -16.85 -10.05 -0.82
N LYS A 10 -18.02 -10.46 -0.34
CA LYS A 10 -18.28 -10.63 1.09
C LYS A 10 -17.49 -11.79 1.68
N THR A 11 -17.40 -12.92 0.99
CA THR A 11 -16.60 -14.08 1.40
C THR A 11 -15.10 -13.70 1.50
N THR A 12 -14.60 -12.98 0.50
CA THR A 12 -13.21 -12.51 0.50
C THR A 12 -12.95 -11.48 1.59
N ARG A 13 -13.89 -10.54 1.82
CA ARG A 13 -13.84 -9.58 2.93
C ARG A 13 -13.68 -10.31 4.26
N ASP A 14 -14.56 -11.26 4.55
CA ASP A 14 -14.55 -11.98 5.82
C ASP A 14 -13.26 -12.79 5.98
N ALA A 15 -12.79 -13.42 4.91
CA ALA A 15 -11.50 -14.13 4.90
C ALA A 15 -10.31 -13.19 5.14
N ILE A 16 -10.34 -11.94 4.65
CA ILE A 16 -9.31 -10.94 4.94
C ILE A 16 -9.36 -10.53 6.42
N ILE A 17 -10.55 -10.29 6.95
CA ILE A 17 -10.72 -9.91 8.37
C ILE A 17 -10.25 -11.05 9.30
N ASP A 18 -10.61 -12.28 8.99
CA ASP A 18 -10.17 -13.46 9.75
C ASP A 18 -8.65 -13.63 9.69
N PHE A 19 -8.07 -13.47 8.51
CA PHE A 19 -6.62 -13.51 8.31
C PHE A 19 -5.89 -12.44 9.15
N ILE A 20 -6.40 -11.21 9.18
CA ILE A 20 -5.81 -10.13 9.98
C ILE A 20 -5.89 -10.46 11.47
N ALA A 21 -7.02 -11.01 11.93
CA ALA A 21 -7.17 -11.44 13.31
C ALA A 21 -6.20 -12.59 13.67
N GLU A 22 -5.98 -13.54 12.77
CA GLU A 22 -4.98 -14.62 12.93
C GLU A 22 -3.55 -14.06 13.05
N GLU A 23 -3.18 -13.10 12.20
CA GLU A 23 -1.83 -12.47 12.20
C GLU A 23 -1.62 -11.52 13.39
N ASN A 24 -2.71 -11.00 13.98
CA ASN A 24 -2.75 -10.14 15.16
C ASN A 24 -1.69 -9.01 15.15
N PRO A 25 -1.66 -8.16 14.12
CA PRO A 25 -0.67 -7.09 14.00
C PRO A 25 -0.99 -5.91 14.96
N ASP A 26 0.05 -5.19 15.38
CA ASP A 26 -0.11 -3.97 16.17
C ASP A 26 -0.56 -2.78 15.33
N ILE A 27 -0.11 -2.71 14.07
CA ILE A 27 -0.41 -1.64 13.12
C ILE A 27 -0.74 -2.26 11.77
N ILE A 28 -1.78 -1.74 11.12
CA ILE A 28 -2.23 -2.20 9.80
C ILE A 28 -2.37 -0.99 8.88
N CYS A 29 -1.77 -1.06 7.70
CA CYS A 29 -1.91 -0.07 6.64
C CYS A 29 -2.64 -0.69 5.46
N PHE A 30 -3.83 -0.21 5.16
CA PHE A 30 -4.61 -0.61 4.00
C PHE A 30 -4.47 0.41 2.88
N GLN A 31 -4.09 -0.06 1.72
CA GLN A 31 -4.31 0.63 0.45
C GLN A 31 -5.58 0.06 -0.20
N GLU A 32 -6.24 0.87 -1.02
CA GLU A 32 -7.53 0.53 -1.64
C GLU A 32 -8.58 0.04 -0.63
N TYR A 33 -8.60 0.70 0.54
CA TYR A 33 -9.55 0.38 1.60
C TYR A 33 -10.95 0.78 1.20
N PHE A 34 -11.86 -0.19 1.19
CA PHE A 34 -13.28 0.02 0.91
C PHE A 34 -14.10 -0.29 2.15
N ASP A 35 -15.06 0.58 2.45
CA ASP A 35 -16.01 0.39 3.56
C ASP A 35 -17.38 0.96 3.19
N SER A 36 -18.44 0.42 3.76
CA SER A 36 -19.78 0.99 3.64
C SER A 36 -20.52 0.99 4.98
N ASP A 37 -21.34 2.01 5.21
CA ASP A 37 -22.12 2.18 6.46
C ASP A 37 -23.39 1.33 6.50
N ASP A 38 -23.75 0.70 5.40
CA ASP A 38 -24.92 -0.17 5.28
C ASP A 38 -24.52 -1.65 5.35
N ASP A 39 -25.53 -2.52 5.35
CA ASP A 39 -25.34 -3.99 5.31
C ASP A 39 -24.73 -4.49 3.99
N TYR A 40 -24.44 -3.56 3.06
CA TYR A 40 -23.88 -3.95 1.78
C TYR A 40 -22.45 -4.49 1.90
N PHE A 41 -21.55 -3.70 2.50
CA PHE A 41 -20.15 -4.10 2.63
C PHE A 41 -19.45 -3.43 3.84
N PRO A 42 -19.92 -3.62 5.07
CA PRO A 42 -19.26 -3.06 6.24
C PRO A 42 -17.93 -3.77 6.49
N VAL A 43 -16.86 -3.00 6.66
CA VAL A 43 -15.51 -3.49 7.00
C VAL A 43 -15.07 -2.99 8.37
N LYS A 44 -15.20 -1.70 8.62
CA LYS A 44 -14.69 -1.06 9.84
C LYS A 44 -15.18 -1.74 11.11
N LYS A 45 -16.49 -1.92 11.25
CA LYS A 45 -17.09 -2.50 12.46
C LYS A 45 -16.68 -3.96 12.66
N PRO A 46 -16.85 -4.88 11.69
CA PRO A 46 -16.42 -6.27 11.86
C PRO A 46 -14.92 -6.42 12.11
N LEU A 47 -14.08 -5.58 11.48
CA LEU A 47 -12.65 -5.60 11.71
C LEU A 47 -12.32 -5.16 13.14
N SER A 48 -12.87 -4.03 13.60
CA SER A 48 -12.64 -3.51 14.95
C SER A 48 -13.14 -4.43 16.07
N GLU A 49 -14.14 -5.27 15.79
CA GLU A 49 -14.62 -6.27 16.73
C GLU A 49 -13.69 -7.49 16.86
N LYS A 50 -12.90 -7.77 15.83
CA LYS A 50 -12.01 -8.94 15.78
C LYS A 50 -10.56 -8.65 16.16
N ILE A 51 -10.13 -7.39 16.04
CA ILE A 51 -8.75 -7.00 16.32
C ILE A 51 -8.69 -5.98 17.45
N ASP A 52 -7.62 -6.05 18.24
CA ASP A 52 -7.34 -5.08 19.29
C ASP A 52 -6.62 -3.84 18.70
N ALA A 53 -7.25 -3.17 17.73
CA ALA A 53 -6.73 -1.98 17.07
C ALA A 53 -7.83 -0.92 16.93
N SER A 54 -8.13 -0.26 18.05
CA SER A 54 -9.24 0.69 18.17
C SER A 54 -8.92 2.10 17.66
N ASN A 55 -7.64 2.42 17.47
CA ASN A 55 -7.23 3.72 16.94
C ASN A 55 -7.15 3.66 15.42
N VAL A 56 -7.94 4.49 14.75
CA VAL A 56 -8.08 4.43 13.29
C VAL A 56 -7.85 5.80 12.66
N HIS A 57 -7.08 5.84 11.59
CA HIS A 57 -6.97 6.97 10.69
C HIS A 57 -7.42 6.53 9.29
N GLU A 58 -8.53 7.07 8.83
CA GLU A 58 -9.10 6.83 7.50
C GLU A 58 -9.14 8.14 6.71
N ASP A 59 -8.82 8.08 5.43
CA ASP A 59 -9.11 9.15 4.48
C ASP A 59 -9.63 8.54 3.17
N PHE A 60 -10.64 9.18 2.59
CA PHE A 60 -11.34 8.68 1.42
C PHE A 60 -11.24 9.67 0.28
N PHE A 61 -10.80 9.21 -0.88
CA PHE A 61 -10.77 10.02 -2.10
C PHE A 61 -12.06 9.92 -2.91
N PHE A 62 -12.84 8.87 -2.67
CA PHE A 62 -14.10 8.62 -3.36
C PHE A 62 -15.18 8.22 -2.37
N THR A 63 -16.34 8.89 -2.48
CA THR A 63 -17.54 8.54 -1.73
C THR A 63 -18.73 8.51 -2.68
N LYS A 64 -19.69 7.63 -2.45
CA LYS A 64 -20.88 7.43 -3.27
C LYS A 64 -22.10 7.16 -2.39
N PHE A 65 -23.30 7.37 -2.93
CA PHE A 65 -24.57 7.15 -2.23
C PHE A 65 -24.66 7.88 -0.88
N ASN A 66 -24.49 9.21 -0.89
CA ASN A 66 -24.50 10.05 0.32
C ASN A 66 -23.44 9.60 1.33
N GLU A 67 -22.23 9.33 0.86
CA GLU A 67 -21.06 8.92 1.67
C GLU A 67 -21.14 7.53 2.30
N ARG A 68 -22.16 6.75 1.96
CA ARG A 68 -22.30 5.39 2.51
C ARG A 68 -21.27 4.40 1.98
N MET A 69 -20.74 4.63 0.78
CA MET A 69 -19.66 3.83 0.18
C MET A 69 -18.40 4.68 0.10
N ARG A 70 -17.32 4.22 0.71
CA ARG A 70 -16.07 4.96 0.86
C ARG A 70 -14.90 4.13 0.37
N PHE A 71 -13.99 4.78 -0.36
CA PHE A 71 -12.79 4.15 -0.88
C PHE A 71 -11.57 5.03 -0.66
N GLY A 72 -10.50 4.45 -0.10
CA GLY A 72 -9.34 5.24 0.26
C GLY A 72 -8.19 4.49 0.92
N LEU A 73 -7.60 5.11 1.91
CA LEU A 73 -6.55 4.56 2.76
C LEU A 73 -7.03 4.47 4.20
N ALA A 74 -6.59 3.45 4.93
CA ALA A 74 -6.84 3.33 6.36
C ALA A 74 -5.62 2.79 7.11
N THR A 75 -5.32 3.39 8.25
CA THR A 75 -4.32 2.91 9.21
C THR A 75 -5.01 2.59 10.52
N TYR A 76 -4.91 1.34 10.95
CA TYR A 76 -5.40 0.86 12.24
C TYR A 76 -4.21 0.66 13.16
N SER A 77 -4.36 1.00 14.43
CA SER A 77 -3.32 0.85 15.44
C SER A 77 -3.89 0.40 16.78
N ARG A 78 -3.22 -0.55 17.41
CA ARG A 78 -3.43 -0.91 18.82
C ARG A 78 -3.02 0.24 19.74
N TYR A 79 -2.00 0.99 19.35
CA TYR A 79 -1.46 2.10 20.11
C TYR A 79 -2.17 3.42 19.78
N PRO A 80 -2.18 4.40 20.71
CA PRO A 80 -2.80 5.69 20.46
C PRO A 80 -2.22 6.41 19.25
N ILE A 81 -3.06 6.92 18.38
CA ILE A 81 -2.70 7.86 17.30
C ILE A 81 -2.84 9.27 17.86
N VAL A 82 -1.71 9.96 18.07
CA VAL A 82 -1.67 11.28 18.72
C VAL A 82 -1.71 12.44 17.72
N ASN A 83 -1.39 12.17 16.45
CA ASN A 83 -1.50 13.15 15.36
C ASN A 83 -1.78 12.44 14.03
N LYS A 84 -2.44 13.14 13.10
CA LYS A 84 -2.84 12.63 11.79
C LYS A 84 -2.65 13.69 10.72
N GLY A 85 -2.30 13.29 9.51
CA GLY A 85 -2.25 14.21 8.38
C GLY A 85 -2.22 13.49 7.05
N ASN A 86 -2.35 14.27 5.99
CA ASN A 86 -2.48 13.77 4.62
C ASN A 86 -1.55 14.56 3.69
N ILE A 87 -0.95 13.89 2.71
CA ILE A 87 -0.16 14.49 1.64
C ILE A 87 -0.88 14.16 0.32
N TYR A 88 -1.53 15.16 -0.25
CA TYR A 88 -2.20 15.02 -1.54
C TYR A 88 -1.24 15.41 -2.66
N PHE A 89 -1.13 14.55 -3.66
CA PHE A 89 -0.23 14.76 -4.81
C PHE A 89 -0.82 15.68 -5.89
N SER A 90 -2.11 15.99 -5.79
CA SER A 90 -2.78 16.97 -6.67
C SER A 90 -3.83 17.72 -5.88
N SER A 91 -4.28 18.86 -6.41
CA SER A 91 -5.40 19.64 -5.86
C SER A 91 -6.75 18.88 -5.92
N SER A 92 -6.82 17.82 -6.70
CA SER A 92 -8.00 16.94 -6.81
C SER A 92 -7.75 15.63 -6.06
N LYS A 93 -8.50 15.38 -5.00
CA LYS A 93 -8.53 14.08 -4.28
C LYS A 93 -8.97 12.90 -5.18
N ARG A 94 -9.57 13.18 -6.35
CA ARG A 94 -10.22 12.18 -7.22
C ARG A 94 -9.30 11.13 -7.86
N GLN A 95 -7.97 11.27 -7.72
CA GLN A 95 -7.03 10.34 -8.38
C GLN A 95 -6.67 9.11 -7.55
N GLY A 96 -7.12 9.00 -6.31
CA GLY A 96 -6.88 7.83 -5.46
C GLY A 96 -5.43 7.61 -5.03
N ASN A 97 -4.51 8.48 -5.45
CA ASN A 97 -3.10 8.41 -5.12
C ASN A 97 -2.74 9.52 -4.14
N TYR A 98 -2.39 9.16 -2.94
CA TYR A 98 -2.02 10.08 -1.86
C TYR A 98 -1.38 9.30 -0.70
N VAL A 99 -1.04 10.00 0.34
CA VAL A 99 -0.48 9.45 1.57
C VAL A 99 -1.30 9.93 2.75
N ILE A 100 -1.51 9.06 3.72
CA ILE A 100 -1.87 9.45 5.07
C ILE A 100 -0.70 9.14 6.01
N PHE A 101 -0.51 9.95 7.04
CA PHE A 101 0.43 9.63 8.10
C PHE A 101 -0.23 9.67 9.47
N SER A 102 0.22 8.82 10.35
CA SER A 102 -0.26 8.71 11.72
C SER A 102 0.94 8.72 12.66
N ASP A 103 0.98 9.65 13.60
CA ASP A 103 1.96 9.64 14.69
C ASP A 103 1.41 8.76 15.81
N ILE A 104 2.08 7.63 16.01
CA ILE A 104 1.66 6.57 16.92
C ILE A 104 2.55 6.60 18.16
N LEU A 105 1.92 6.70 19.32
CA LEU A 105 2.62 6.69 20.61
C LEU A 105 2.86 5.23 21.04
N PHE A 106 4.13 4.82 20.97
CA PHE A 106 4.58 3.51 21.45
C PHE A 106 5.45 3.71 22.71
N ASN A 107 4.90 3.31 23.85
CA ASN A 107 5.51 3.60 25.18
C ASN A 107 5.70 5.12 25.39
N LYS A 108 6.95 5.61 25.31
CA LYS A 108 7.30 7.04 25.47
C LYS A 108 7.70 7.68 24.14
N ASP A 109 7.81 6.90 23.09
CA ASP A 109 8.31 7.34 21.79
C ASP A 109 7.15 7.51 20.81
N THR A 110 7.27 8.48 19.94
CA THR A 110 6.36 8.68 18.85
C THR A 110 6.99 8.18 17.55
N ILE A 111 6.31 7.30 16.85
CA ILE A 111 6.73 6.77 15.55
C ILE A 111 5.72 7.27 14.51
N ARG A 112 6.20 7.90 13.43
CA ARG A 112 5.34 8.25 12.29
C ARG A 112 5.22 7.09 11.34
N VAL A 113 3.99 6.65 11.10
CA VAL A 113 3.65 5.63 10.11
C VAL A 113 2.98 6.30 8.92
N TYR A 114 3.66 6.25 7.78
CA TYR A 114 3.10 6.65 6.49
C TYR A 114 2.43 5.45 5.83
N ASN A 115 1.23 5.66 5.32
CA ASN A 115 0.49 4.72 4.50
C ASN A 115 0.24 5.37 3.14
N ALA A 116 0.82 4.82 2.07
CA ALA A 116 0.88 5.46 0.77
C ALA A 116 0.43 4.54 -0.37
N HIS A 117 -0.27 5.11 -1.34
CA HIS A 117 -0.63 4.49 -2.59
C HIS A 117 -0.27 5.41 -3.76
N LEU A 118 0.67 4.99 -4.61
CA LEU A 118 1.16 5.76 -5.74
C LEU A 118 0.48 5.35 -7.06
N ALA A 119 0.68 6.18 -8.08
CA ALA A 119 0.01 6.00 -9.37
C ALA A 119 0.29 4.63 -10.00
N SER A 120 -0.78 3.90 -10.29
CA SER A 120 -0.73 2.63 -11.02
C SER A 120 -0.59 2.83 -12.52
N LEU A 121 -0.38 1.74 -13.27
CA LEU A 121 -0.28 1.78 -14.73
C LEU A 121 -1.63 2.00 -15.42
N HIS A 122 -2.74 1.73 -14.72
CA HIS A 122 -4.12 1.81 -15.25
C HIS A 122 -4.28 1.11 -16.60
N PHE A 123 -3.76 -0.12 -16.71
CA PHE A 123 -3.99 -0.95 -17.88
C PHE A 123 -5.43 -1.40 -17.96
N SER A 124 -6.03 -1.30 -19.14
CA SER A 124 -7.35 -1.87 -19.42
C SER A 124 -7.23 -3.38 -19.70
N ALA A 125 -8.37 -4.07 -19.74
CA ALA A 125 -8.40 -5.50 -20.11
C ALA A 125 -7.81 -5.73 -21.52
N GLU A 126 -8.04 -4.79 -22.44
CA GLU A 126 -7.47 -4.83 -23.80
C GLU A 126 -5.95 -4.63 -23.78
N ASP A 127 -5.41 -3.77 -22.90
CA ASP A 127 -3.96 -3.62 -22.74
C ASP A 127 -3.33 -4.95 -22.27
N TYR A 128 -3.95 -5.60 -21.28
CA TYR A 128 -3.49 -6.90 -20.79
C TYR A 128 -3.55 -7.98 -21.88
N GLN A 129 -4.63 -8.09 -22.62
CA GLN A 129 -4.75 -9.03 -23.74
C GLN A 129 -3.70 -8.77 -24.82
N PHE A 130 -3.44 -7.49 -25.11
CA PHE A 130 -2.43 -7.12 -26.10
C PHE A 130 -1.03 -7.55 -25.64
N ILE A 131 -0.67 -7.29 -24.38
CA ILE A 131 0.64 -7.67 -23.82
C ILE A 131 0.79 -9.21 -23.85
N ASP A 132 -0.26 -9.96 -23.52
CA ASP A 132 -0.28 -11.42 -23.51
C ASP A 132 -0.04 -12.00 -24.91
N ASN A 133 -0.76 -11.50 -25.88
CA ASN A 133 -0.63 -11.95 -27.27
C ASN A 133 0.77 -11.66 -27.86
N GLU A 134 1.34 -10.50 -27.54
CA GLU A 134 2.69 -10.16 -28.03
C GLU A 134 3.80 -10.96 -27.35
N MET A 135 3.65 -11.28 -26.06
CA MET A 135 4.60 -12.14 -25.33
C MET A 135 4.55 -13.61 -25.81
N THR A 136 3.36 -14.11 -26.19
CA THR A 136 3.17 -15.50 -26.62
C THR A 136 3.50 -15.73 -28.09
N GLU A 137 3.24 -14.76 -28.98
CA GLU A 137 3.36 -14.94 -30.42
C GLU A 137 4.65 -14.37 -31.04
N GLY A 138 5.46 -13.62 -30.29
CA GLY A 138 6.76 -13.07 -30.75
C GLY A 138 6.67 -12.17 -31.99
N LYS A 139 5.50 -11.58 -32.27
CA LYS A 139 5.25 -10.77 -33.46
C LYS A 139 5.78 -9.35 -33.34
N LYS A 140 6.19 -8.78 -34.49
CA LYS A 140 6.72 -7.40 -34.58
C LYS A 140 5.75 -6.36 -34.03
N VAL A 141 6.32 -5.41 -33.25
CA VAL A 141 5.71 -4.22 -32.67
C VAL A 141 4.61 -3.61 -33.56
N LYS A 142 3.35 -3.69 -33.14
CA LYS A 142 2.19 -3.08 -33.82
C LYS A 142 1.79 -1.77 -33.14
N SER A 143 0.88 -1.03 -33.74
CA SER A 143 0.43 0.30 -33.29
C SER A 143 -0.05 0.39 -31.83
N GLY A 144 -0.51 -0.72 -31.21
CA GLY A 144 -0.91 -0.81 -29.80
C GLY A 144 0.24 -0.60 -28.81
N THR A 145 1.47 -0.97 -29.15
CA THR A 145 2.64 -0.84 -28.29
C THR A 145 2.92 0.61 -27.88
N LEU A 146 2.71 1.57 -28.79
CA LEU A 146 2.89 3.00 -28.49
C LEU A 146 1.91 3.49 -27.41
N GLY A 147 0.69 2.97 -27.36
CA GLY A 147 -0.30 3.27 -26.32
C GLY A 147 0.17 2.81 -24.94
N ILE A 148 0.63 1.57 -24.85
CA ILE A 148 1.16 0.97 -23.62
C ILE A 148 2.41 1.70 -23.12
N VAL A 149 3.38 1.94 -24.00
CA VAL A 149 4.61 2.70 -23.67
C VAL A 149 4.26 4.10 -23.14
N ARG A 150 3.25 4.76 -23.72
CA ARG A 150 2.79 6.07 -23.28
C ARG A 150 2.15 6.03 -21.89
N LYS A 151 1.33 5.01 -21.59
CA LYS A 151 0.76 4.77 -20.25
C LYS A 151 1.86 4.52 -19.21
N ILE A 152 2.82 3.65 -19.51
CA ILE A 152 3.98 3.37 -18.64
C ILE A 152 4.78 4.64 -18.36
N LYS A 153 5.14 5.40 -19.41
CA LYS A 153 5.86 6.66 -19.26
C LYS A 153 5.10 7.66 -18.40
N HIS A 154 3.78 7.78 -18.61
CA HIS A 154 2.95 8.68 -17.84
C HIS A 154 2.96 8.30 -16.34
N ALA A 155 2.75 7.02 -16.01
CA ALA A 155 2.77 6.55 -14.64
C ALA A 155 4.15 6.78 -13.97
N PHE A 156 5.26 6.53 -14.67
CA PHE A 156 6.61 6.81 -14.15
C PHE A 156 6.82 8.29 -13.82
N VAL A 157 6.37 9.20 -14.72
CA VAL A 157 6.47 10.64 -14.48
C VAL A 157 5.59 11.07 -13.30
N GLN A 158 4.40 10.52 -13.17
CA GLN A 158 3.51 10.81 -12.03
C GLN A 158 4.14 10.32 -10.72
N ARG A 159 4.59 9.06 -10.66
CA ARG A 159 5.25 8.52 -9.46
C ARG A 159 6.50 9.31 -9.06
N ALA A 160 7.30 9.75 -10.04
CA ALA A 160 8.50 10.56 -9.76
C ALA A 160 8.16 11.89 -9.06
N LYS A 161 7.04 12.51 -9.41
CA LYS A 161 6.54 13.73 -8.74
C LYS A 161 5.98 13.41 -7.34
N GLN A 162 5.17 12.36 -7.24
CA GLN A 162 4.56 11.92 -6.00
C GLN A 162 5.61 11.57 -4.96
N ILE A 163 6.62 10.80 -5.37
CA ILE A 163 7.68 10.37 -4.46
C ILE A 163 8.56 11.53 -3.99
N GLN A 164 8.72 12.58 -4.78
CA GLN A 164 9.47 13.75 -4.34
C GLN A 164 8.79 14.44 -3.16
N LEU A 165 7.46 14.64 -3.24
CA LEU A 165 6.68 15.23 -2.13
C LEU A 165 6.74 14.39 -0.87
N LEU A 166 6.59 13.06 -1.00
CA LEU A 166 6.69 12.15 0.14
C LEU A 166 8.08 12.15 0.77
N VAL A 167 9.14 12.08 -0.02
CA VAL A 167 10.53 12.10 0.46
C VAL A 167 10.87 13.42 1.16
N ASP A 168 10.35 14.54 0.67
CA ASP A 168 10.57 15.84 1.29
C ASP A 168 9.84 15.96 2.65
N ASP A 169 8.65 15.39 2.78
CA ASP A 169 7.94 15.31 4.07
C ASP A 169 8.67 14.39 5.07
N ILE A 170 9.10 13.19 4.64
CA ILE A 170 9.85 12.25 5.48
C ILE A 170 11.14 12.87 6.00
N ARG A 171 11.88 13.63 5.17
CA ARG A 171 13.12 14.31 5.61
C ARG A 171 12.91 15.33 6.72
N ASN A 172 11.74 15.97 6.73
CA ASN A 172 11.39 16.98 7.72
C ASN A 172 10.62 16.38 8.93
N CYS A 173 10.40 15.07 8.94
CA CYS A 173 9.71 14.40 10.04
C CYS A 173 10.62 14.36 11.28
N PRO A 174 10.16 14.83 12.46
CA PRO A 174 10.96 14.82 13.68
C PRO A 174 10.98 13.45 14.40
N HIS A 175 10.22 12.47 13.88
CA HIS A 175 10.05 11.17 14.52
C HIS A 175 10.71 10.06 13.71
N PRO A 176 11.14 8.96 14.34
CA PRO A 176 11.41 7.71 13.63
C PRO A 176 10.23 7.34 12.72
N THR A 177 10.51 6.89 11.50
CA THR A 177 9.48 6.70 10.50
C THR A 177 9.40 5.28 9.98
N VAL A 178 8.17 4.81 9.76
CA VAL A 178 7.85 3.61 8.98
C VAL A 178 7.00 4.05 7.77
N LEU A 179 7.31 3.52 6.59
CA LEU A 179 6.55 3.75 5.38
C LEU A 179 6.02 2.41 4.86
N CYS A 180 4.70 2.24 4.90
CA CYS A 180 3.95 1.15 4.25
C CYS A 180 3.42 1.68 2.91
N LEU A 181 3.81 1.05 1.81
CA LEU A 181 3.67 1.66 0.50
C LEU A 181 3.31 0.63 -0.56
N ASP A 182 2.18 0.83 -1.26
CA ASP A 182 2.05 0.35 -2.63
C ASP A 182 2.68 1.38 -3.57
N LEU A 183 3.89 1.07 -4.04
CA LEU A 183 4.65 1.91 -4.95
C LEU A 183 4.16 1.80 -6.38
N ASN A 184 3.44 0.72 -6.72
CA ASN A 184 3.09 0.38 -8.10
C ASN A 184 4.30 0.32 -9.05
N ASP A 185 5.49 0.05 -8.50
CA ASP A 185 6.75 0.02 -9.24
C ASP A 185 7.77 -0.95 -8.60
N THR A 186 8.72 -1.42 -9.41
CA THR A 186 9.72 -2.41 -8.99
C THR A 186 10.93 -1.78 -8.31
N PRO A 187 11.81 -2.59 -7.64
CA PRO A 187 13.04 -2.08 -7.02
C PRO A 187 14.05 -1.47 -8.01
N LEU A 188 13.87 -1.67 -9.30
CA LEU A 188 14.71 -1.06 -10.34
C LEU A 188 14.31 0.38 -10.67
N SER A 189 13.17 0.84 -10.20
CA SER A 189 12.59 2.13 -10.55
C SER A 189 13.32 3.32 -9.91
N TYR A 190 13.11 4.49 -10.52
CA TYR A 190 13.55 5.76 -9.95
C TYR A 190 12.91 6.03 -8.59
N SER A 191 11.62 5.75 -8.46
CA SER A 191 10.83 6.00 -7.25
C SER A 191 11.35 5.18 -6.07
N TYR A 192 11.57 3.88 -6.27
CA TYR A 192 12.18 3.01 -5.25
C TYR A 192 13.55 3.53 -4.81
N ARG A 193 14.44 3.84 -5.77
CA ARG A 193 15.79 4.32 -5.46
C ARG A 193 15.82 5.65 -4.71
N LYS A 194 14.81 6.50 -4.91
CA LYS A 194 14.65 7.75 -4.15
C LYS A 194 14.37 7.48 -2.67
N ILE A 195 13.48 6.54 -2.38
CA ILE A 195 13.16 6.14 -1.00
C ILE A 195 14.35 5.43 -0.37
N ALA A 196 14.94 4.45 -1.07
CA ALA A 196 16.04 3.63 -0.57
C ALA A 196 17.33 4.40 -0.28
N LYS A 197 17.45 5.66 -0.73
CA LYS A 197 18.53 6.59 -0.33
C LYS A 197 18.29 7.25 1.02
N LEU A 198 17.09 7.19 1.53
CA LEU A 198 16.66 7.87 2.75
C LEU A 198 16.23 6.89 3.84
N MET A 199 15.72 5.73 3.45
CA MET A 199 15.14 4.74 4.34
C MET A 199 15.66 3.34 4.02
N ASN A 200 15.59 2.46 4.99
CA ASN A 200 15.99 1.06 4.87
C ASN A 200 14.80 0.21 4.40
N ASP A 201 15.01 -0.62 3.39
CA ASP A 201 14.03 -1.60 2.93
C ASP A 201 14.01 -2.81 3.88
N SER A 202 12.89 -3.01 4.56
CA SER A 202 12.74 -4.07 5.55
C SER A 202 12.91 -5.48 4.96
N TYR A 203 12.56 -5.68 3.68
CA TYR A 203 12.83 -6.95 3.01
C TYR A 203 14.34 -7.20 2.85
N LEU A 204 15.12 -6.20 2.45
CA LEU A 204 16.57 -6.36 2.29
C LEU A 204 17.27 -6.63 3.62
N ASN A 205 16.71 -6.11 4.72
CA ASN A 205 17.29 -6.26 6.06
C ASN A 205 16.92 -7.58 6.73
N SER A 206 15.70 -8.08 6.53
CA SER A 206 15.20 -9.22 7.32
C SER A 206 14.32 -10.20 6.54
N GLY A 207 14.12 -9.98 5.24
CA GLY A 207 13.32 -10.85 4.40
C GLY A 207 14.07 -12.08 3.89
N LYS A 208 13.31 -13.10 3.51
CA LYS A 208 13.83 -14.33 2.91
C LYS A 208 12.94 -14.75 1.73
N GLY A 209 13.55 -15.42 0.76
CA GLY A 209 12.85 -15.99 -0.40
C GLY A 209 12.54 -14.95 -1.48
N ILE A 210 11.52 -15.20 -2.29
CA ILE A 210 11.13 -14.34 -3.41
C ILE A 210 10.03 -13.40 -2.93
N PRO A 211 10.26 -12.08 -2.95
CA PRO A 211 9.37 -11.09 -2.35
C PRO A 211 8.27 -10.61 -3.31
N ASN A 212 7.74 -11.47 -4.17
CA ASN A 212 6.64 -11.06 -5.05
C ASN A 212 5.41 -10.70 -4.21
N THR A 213 4.91 -9.51 -4.41
CA THR A 213 3.70 -9.02 -3.74
C THR A 213 2.51 -8.96 -4.70
N TYR A 214 2.70 -8.51 -5.93
CA TYR A 214 1.66 -8.51 -6.96
C TYR A 214 1.56 -9.87 -7.66
N ILE A 215 0.33 -10.38 -7.78
CA ILE A 215 0.01 -11.69 -8.36
C ILE A 215 -1.05 -11.60 -9.47
N GLY A 216 -1.19 -10.41 -10.06
CA GLY A 216 -2.07 -10.19 -11.22
C GLY A 216 -1.66 -10.99 -12.46
N THR A 217 -2.32 -10.76 -13.58
CA THR A 217 -2.37 -11.64 -14.74
C THR A 217 -1.03 -11.94 -15.44
N PHE A 218 0.03 -11.13 -15.26
CA PHE A 218 1.21 -11.22 -16.13
C PHE A 218 2.53 -11.51 -15.48
N LEU A 219 2.92 -10.68 -14.53
CA LEU A 219 4.25 -10.73 -13.93
C LEU A 219 4.13 -10.56 -12.43
N HIS A 220 4.75 -11.46 -11.71
CA HIS A 220 4.79 -11.42 -10.27
C HIS A 220 5.91 -10.47 -9.83
N PHE A 221 5.57 -9.24 -9.50
CA PHE A 221 6.49 -8.22 -9.05
C PHE A 221 6.42 -7.96 -7.55
N ARG A 222 7.51 -7.43 -7.00
CA ARG A 222 7.48 -6.76 -5.72
C ARG A 222 7.20 -5.28 -5.96
N ILE A 223 6.01 -4.82 -5.59
CA ILE A 223 5.56 -3.43 -5.73
C ILE A 223 5.06 -2.84 -4.41
N ASP A 224 4.90 -3.69 -3.39
CA ASP A 224 4.57 -3.30 -2.03
C ASP A 224 5.81 -3.36 -1.14
N TYR A 225 5.95 -2.39 -0.25
CA TYR A 225 7.14 -2.20 0.55
C TYR A 225 6.81 -1.76 1.96
N ILE A 226 7.68 -2.17 2.91
CA ILE A 226 7.82 -1.57 4.22
C ILE A 226 9.24 -1.03 4.31
N PHE A 227 9.37 0.29 4.47
CA PHE A 227 10.64 0.96 4.74
C PHE A 227 10.64 1.51 6.15
N HIS A 228 11.83 1.70 6.71
CA HIS A 228 12.01 2.35 8.01
C HIS A 228 13.23 3.27 8.03
N SER A 229 13.20 4.28 8.89
CA SER A 229 14.31 5.18 9.12
C SER A 229 15.44 4.51 9.92
N ASP A 230 16.58 5.18 10.03
CA ASP A 230 17.79 4.61 10.63
C ASP A 230 17.67 4.34 12.13
N GLU A 231 16.77 5.02 12.84
CA GLU A 231 16.51 4.83 14.28
C GLU A 231 15.76 3.52 14.57
N LEU A 232 15.23 2.91 13.54
CA LEU A 232 14.46 1.66 13.62
C LEU A 232 15.25 0.47 13.05
N LYS A 233 14.80 -0.72 13.40
CA LYS A 233 15.31 -1.99 12.90
C LYS A 233 14.16 -2.90 12.55
N SER A 234 14.28 -3.57 11.41
CA SER A 234 13.29 -4.54 10.96
C SER A 234 13.71 -5.98 11.21
N HIS A 235 12.73 -6.81 11.55
CA HIS A 235 12.90 -8.24 11.76
C HIS A 235 11.76 -9.01 11.11
N ASN A 236 12.00 -10.28 10.80
CA ASN A 236 10.97 -11.23 10.41
C ASN A 236 10.07 -10.77 9.23
N PHE A 237 10.63 -10.02 8.27
CA PHE A 237 9.85 -9.64 7.10
C PHE A 237 9.33 -10.87 6.36
N LYS A 238 8.04 -10.87 6.02
CA LYS A 238 7.38 -11.95 5.26
C LYS A 238 6.45 -11.39 4.20
N THR A 239 6.48 -11.99 3.02
CA THR A 239 5.36 -11.94 2.07
C THR A 239 4.49 -13.17 2.33
N ILE A 240 3.24 -12.95 2.76
CA ILE A 240 2.34 -14.02 3.16
C ILE A 240 1.61 -14.52 1.93
N LYS A 241 1.89 -15.75 1.51
CA LYS A 241 1.35 -16.35 0.27
C LYS A 241 -0.10 -16.81 0.43
N ARG A 242 -0.97 -15.91 0.88
CA ARG A 242 -2.40 -16.11 1.02
C ARG A 242 -3.13 -15.25 -0.01
N LYS A 243 -3.74 -15.87 -0.99
CA LYS A 243 -4.40 -15.19 -2.10
C LYS A 243 -5.78 -14.67 -1.68
N LEU A 244 -5.80 -13.46 -1.13
CA LEU A 244 -7.02 -12.77 -0.68
C LEU A 244 -7.33 -11.51 -1.52
N SER A 245 -6.40 -11.11 -2.38
CA SER A 245 -6.43 -9.97 -3.27
C SER A 245 -5.51 -10.29 -4.45
N ASP A 246 -5.34 -9.40 -5.41
CA ASP A 246 -4.29 -9.47 -6.43
C ASP A 246 -2.91 -9.06 -5.88
N HIS A 247 -2.85 -8.65 -4.61
CA HIS A 247 -1.62 -8.49 -3.84
C HIS A 247 -1.53 -9.48 -2.69
N TYR A 248 -0.32 -9.99 -2.42
CA TYR A 248 -0.02 -10.68 -1.18
C TYR A 248 0.25 -9.69 -0.05
N PRO A 249 -0.31 -9.91 1.15
CA PRO A 249 0.03 -9.10 2.31
C PRO A 249 1.51 -9.26 2.68
N ILE A 250 2.10 -8.17 3.14
CA ILE A 250 3.45 -8.14 3.70
C ILE A 250 3.40 -7.75 5.17
N ARG A 251 4.26 -8.34 6.00
CA ARG A 251 4.43 -7.99 7.41
C ARG A 251 5.89 -7.91 7.80
N CYS A 252 6.16 -7.12 8.82
CA CYS A 252 7.49 -6.96 9.39
C CYS A 252 7.37 -6.58 10.87
N ASP A 253 8.25 -7.09 11.70
CA ASP A 253 8.40 -6.61 13.07
C ASP A 253 9.38 -5.43 13.06
N ILE A 254 9.01 -4.31 13.69
CA ILE A 254 9.81 -3.10 13.78
C ILE A 254 10.15 -2.82 15.25
N ALA A 255 11.41 -2.56 15.54
CA ALA A 255 11.89 -2.20 16.86
C ALA A 255 12.66 -0.88 16.82
N LEU A 256 12.58 -0.09 17.89
CA LEU A 256 13.51 1.02 18.13
C LEU A 256 14.91 0.45 18.34
N LYS A 257 15.93 1.09 17.81
CA LYS A 257 17.30 0.77 18.15
C LYS A 257 17.56 1.28 19.57
N GLU A 258 18.17 0.43 20.38
CA GLU A 258 18.66 0.87 21.70
C GLU A 258 19.77 1.91 21.49
N ASP A 259 19.69 3.01 22.22
CA ASP A 259 20.80 3.97 22.31
C ASP A 259 22.02 3.23 22.86
N LYS A 260 23.13 3.27 22.11
CA LYS A 260 24.39 2.67 22.54
C LYS A 260 25.09 3.52 23.55
#